data_5f1b377b2e2c17d83140ecd30aae2bad
#
_entry.id   5f1b377b2e2c17d83140ecd30aae2bad
#
_cell.length_a   1.000
_cell.length_b   1.000
_cell.length_c   1.000
_cell.angle_alpha   90.00
_cell.angle_beta   90.00
_cell.angle_gamma   90.00
#
_symmetry.space_group_name_H-M   'P 1'
#
loop_
_entity.id
_entity.type
_entity.pdbx_description
1 polymer ?
#
loop_
_entity_poly.entity_id
_entity_poly.type
_entity_poly.pdbx_seq_one_letter_code
_entity_poly.pdbx_strand_id
1 'polypeptide(L)'
;MNRNLTVAMTAALMMTGTVSQAQEVNIGRSNITLKSDLMTPEALWAMGRIGSAQASPDGKKIVYQVGYYSVKENRGHQVLRIMDADGKNDKLLTTSAKSESDVAWLDNQTLAFLTDGQLWTMSTDGSNRHQLTHSDIAIEGFRFSPDKKRVVLVKSIPYHGTIKENPDDLPKATGMLITDMNYRHWDHYVTSNAHPFVANVTANGVDVGKDILEGEPYESPMAPFGGIE
;
A
#
# COMPACT_ATOMS: atom_id res chain seq x y z
N MET A 1 39.90 45.29 46.40
CA MET A 1 39.75 43.85 46.11
C MET A 1 38.64 43.65 45.12
N ASN A 2 38.99 43.66 43.85
CA ASN A 2 37.99 43.45 42.74
C ASN A 2 38.23 42.05 42.19
N ARG A 3 37.23 41.19 42.35
CA ARG A 3 37.20 39.85 41.73
C ARG A 3 36.42 39.95 40.42
N ASN A 4 37.15 39.87 39.30
CA ASN A 4 36.58 39.74 37.97
C ASN A 4 36.06 38.31 37.78
N LEU A 5 34.78 38.17 37.58
CA LEU A 5 34.12 36.90 37.21
C LEU A 5 34.15 36.79 35.69
N THR A 6 34.98 35.90 35.17
CA THR A 6 34.97 35.57 33.71
C THR A 6 33.91 34.52 33.47
N VAL A 7 32.87 34.87 32.75
CA VAL A 7 31.83 33.91 32.26
C VAL A 7 32.34 33.32 30.99
N ALA A 8 32.63 32.02 31.01
CA ALA A 8 32.94 31.25 29.83
C ALA A 8 31.61 30.83 29.15
N MET A 9 31.34 31.37 27.98
CA MET A 9 30.23 30.99 27.14
C MET A 9 30.62 29.76 26.31
N THR A 10 30.09 28.59 26.68
CA THR A 10 30.27 27.35 25.90
C THR A 10 29.26 27.36 24.77
N ALA A 11 29.69 27.61 23.54
CA ALA A 11 28.87 27.47 22.33
C ALA A 11 28.70 25.98 22.04
N ALA A 12 27.49 25.46 22.25
CA ALA A 12 27.10 24.13 21.80
C ALA A 12 26.81 24.19 20.28
N LEU A 13 27.70 23.61 19.49
CA LEU A 13 27.51 23.42 18.05
C LEU A 13 26.47 22.30 17.86
N MET A 14 25.24 22.66 17.62
CA MET A 14 24.24 21.69 17.14
C MET A 14 24.58 21.34 15.69
N MET A 15 25.18 20.18 15.47
CA MET A 15 25.24 19.56 14.16
C MET A 15 23.83 19.10 13.80
N THR A 16 23.10 19.89 13.05
CA THR A 16 21.89 19.43 12.34
C THR A 16 22.34 18.54 11.19
N GLY A 17 22.40 17.25 11.46
CA GLY A 17 22.54 16.25 10.41
C GLY A 17 21.32 16.36 9.51
N THR A 18 21.49 16.93 8.32
CA THR A 18 20.47 16.80 7.25
C THR A 18 20.41 15.33 6.88
N VAL A 19 19.38 14.63 7.38
CA VAL A 19 19.00 13.34 6.83
C VAL A 19 18.56 13.63 5.41
N SER A 20 19.41 13.32 4.43
CA SER A 20 19.04 13.32 3.02
C SER A 20 17.95 12.28 2.87
N GLN A 21 16.70 12.71 2.81
CA GLN A 21 15.62 11.83 2.34
C GLN A 21 15.98 11.48 0.90
N ALA A 22 16.28 10.20 0.67
CA ALA A 22 16.46 9.69 -0.68
C ALA A 22 15.18 10.05 -1.46
N GLN A 23 15.33 10.83 -2.52
CA GLN A 23 14.21 11.21 -3.37
C GLN A 23 13.60 9.94 -3.96
N GLU A 24 12.34 9.67 -3.66
CA GLU A 24 11.65 8.49 -4.20
C GLU A 24 11.63 8.57 -5.72
N VAL A 25 12.21 7.56 -6.35
CA VAL A 25 12.26 7.46 -7.81
C VAL A 25 10.89 7.04 -8.33
N ASN A 26 10.29 7.86 -9.19
CA ASN A 26 9.04 7.51 -9.84
C ASN A 26 9.32 6.49 -10.98
N ILE A 27 8.84 5.25 -10.80
CA ILE A 27 8.97 4.18 -11.79
C ILE A 27 7.76 4.22 -12.71
N GLY A 28 7.97 4.51 -13.97
CA GLY A 28 6.94 4.56 -15.01
C GLY A 28 7.23 3.57 -16.13
N ARG A 29 6.55 3.79 -17.26
CA ARG A 29 6.75 2.99 -18.46
C ARG A 29 8.20 3.08 -18.92
N SER A 30 8.84 1.94 -19.12
CA SER A 30 10.21 1.88 -19.66
C SER A 30 10.22 2.15 -21.15
N ASN A 31 11.22 2.94 -21.61
CA ASN A 31 11.47 3.23 -23.01
C ASN A 31 12.68 2.42 -23.49
N ILE A 32 12.49 1.11 -23.68
CA ILE A 32 13.54 0.29 -24.30
C ILE A 32 13.33 0.21 -25.80
N THR A 33 14.44 0.13 -26.53
CA THR A 33 14.43 -0.21 -27.95
C THR A 33 14.79 -1.69 -28.10
N LEU A 34 13.86 -2.46 -28.61
CA LEU A 34 14.10 -3.89 -28.89
C LEU A 34 15.04 -4.00 -30.10
N LYS A 35 16.10 -4.80 -29.95
CA LYS A 35 17.07 -5.08 -31.02
C LYS A 35 16.67 -6.24 -31.91
N SER A 36 15.68 -7.01 -31.49
CA SER A 36 15.12 -8.16 -32.21
C SER A 36 13.69 -8.42 -31.76
N ASP A 37 13.01 -9.35 -32.38
CA ASP A 37 11.70 -9.88 -32.02
C ASP A 37 11.73 -10.95 -30.92
N LEU A 38 12.93 -11.29 -30.44
CA LEU A 38 13.09 -12.26 -29.36
C LEU A 38 12.84 -11.59 -27.99
N MET A 39 12.12 -12.30 -27.13
CA MET A 39 11.94 -11.88 -25.75
C MET A 39 13.26 -11.99 -24.98
N THR A 40 13.68 -10.89 -24.39
CA THR A 40 14.81 -10.83 -23.46
C THR A 40 14.34 -10.53 -22.04
N PRO A 41 15.14 -10.79 -21.00
CA PRO A 41 14.82 -10.41 -19.63
C PRO A 41 14.50 -8.89 -19.50
N GLU A 42 15.25 -8.05 -20.19
CA GLU A 42 15.04 -6.61 -20.19
C GLU A 42 13.70 -6.22 -20.84
N ALA A 43 13.35 -6.88 -21.95
CA ALA A 43 12.04 -6.70 -22.60
C ALA A 43 10.90 -7.11 -21.68
N LEU A 44 11.05 -8.25 -20.99
CA LEU A 44 10.04 -8.73 -20.04
C LEU A 44 9.83 -7.74 -18.87
N TRP A 45 10.89 -7.23 -18.30
CA TRP A 45 10.81 -6.28 -17.18
C TRP A 45 10.35 -4.88 -17.61
N ALA A 46 10.54 -4.51 -18.86
CA ALA A 46 10.10 -3.22 -19.41
C ALA A 46 8.59 -3.16 -19.67
N MET A 47 7.91 -4.30 -19.76
CA MET A 47 6.48 -4.33 -20.00
C MET A 47 5.68 -3.89 -18.78
N GLY A 48 4.71 -2.99 -18.99
CA GLY A 48 3.67 -2.72 -17.99
C GLY A 48 2.72 -3.94 -17.89
N ARG A 49 2.36 -4.30 -16.67
CA ARG A 49 1.44 -5.41 -16.39
C ARG A 49 0.11 -4.85 -15.92
N ILE A 50 -0.94 -5.11 -16.69
CA ILE A 50 -2.31 -4.72 -16.34
C ILE A 50 -2.76 -5.64 -15.20
N GLY A 51 -3.19 -5.00 -14.10
CA GLY A 51 -3.83 -5.65 -12.97
C GLY A 51 -5.35 -5.63 -13.09
N SER A 52 -6.04 -5.08 -12.09
CA SER A 52 -7.50 -4.92 -12.12
C SER A 52 -7.94 -3.90 -13.18
N ALA A 53 -9.09 -4.14 -13.79
CA ALA A 53 -9.78 -3.19 -14.66
C ALA A 53 -11.27 -3.21 -14.35
N GLN A 54 -11.89 -2.02 -14.21
CA GLN A 54 -13.29 -1.89 -13.85
C GLN A 54 -13.99 -0.82 -14.70
N ALA A 55 -15.16 -1.15 -15.22
CA ALA A 55 -16.02 -0.18 -15.88
C ALA A 55 -16.72 0.72 -14.86
N SER A 56 -16.96 1.98 -15.23
CA SER A 56 -17.81 2.90 -14.47
C SER A 56 -19.24 2.37 -14.37
N PRO A 57 -20.02 2.77 -13.35
CA PRO A 57 -21.42 2.35 -13.24
C PRO A 57 -22.27 2.64 -14.47
N ASP A 58 -21.98 3.72 -15.21
CA ASP A 58 -22.67 4.08 -16.47
C ASP A 58 -22.06 3.45 -17.73
N GLY A 59 -21.01 2.62 -17.59
CA GLY A 59 -20.33 1.92 -18.66
C GLY A 59 -19.52 2.78 -19.64
N LYS A 60 -19.32 4.08 -19.33
CA LYS A 60 -18.64 5.00 -20.27
C LYS A 60 -17.14 5.06 -20.11
N LYS A 61 -16.62 4.69 -18.95
CA LYS A 61 -15.19 4.76 -18.63
C LYS A 61 -14.69 3.44 -18.07
N ILE A 62 -13.39 3.22 -18.20
CA ILE A 62 -12.67 2.10 -17.62
C ILE A 62 -11.53 2.67 -16.80
N VAL A 63 -11.48 2.36 -15.51
CA VAL A 63 -10.30 2.57 -14.67
C VAL A 63 -9.53 1.26 -14.59
N TYR A 64 -8.21 1.32 -14.65
CA TYR A 64 -7.36 0.14 -14.59
C TYR A 64 -6.01 0.42 -13.96
N GLN A 65 -5.42 -0.62 -13.41
CA GLN A 65 -4.14 -0.59 -12.74
C GLN A 65 -3.05 -1.13 -13.65
N VAL A 66 -1.89 -0.48 -13.64
CA VAL A 66 -0.70 -0.95 -14.36
C VAL A 66 0.48 -0.99 -13.40
N GLY A 67 1.13 -2.16 -13.30
CA GLY A 67 2.41 -2.31 -12.60
C GLY A 67 3.58 -2.09 -13.54
N TYR A 68 4.49 -1.18 -13.19
CA TYR A 68 5.78 -0.99 -13.81
C TYR A 68 6.89 -1.46 -12.88
N TYR A 69 8.03 -1.85 -13.43
CA TYR A 69 9.14 -2.43 -12.67
C TYR A 69 10.46 -1.80 -13.06
N SER A 70 11.33 -1.61 -12.06
CA SER A 70 12.71 -1.20 -12.27
C SER A 70 13.65 -2.21 -11.63
N VAL A 71 14.42 -2.89 -12.46
CA VAL A 71 15.46 -3.81 -11.98
C VAL A 71 16.54 -3.05 -11.20
N LYS A 72 16.86 -1.83 -11.64
CA LYS A 72 17.85 -0.97 -10.97
C LYS A 72 17.43 -0.61 -9.55
N GLU A 73 16.15 -0.24 -9.36
CA GLU A 73 15.59 0.14 -8.06
C GLU A 73 15.12 -1.09 -7.25
N ASN A 74 15.18 -2.29 -7.84
CA ASN A 74 14.69 -3.55 -7.27
C ASN A 74 13.29 -3.45 -6.67
N ARG A 75 12.40 -2.72 -7.35
CA ARG A 75 11.00 -2.55 -6.91
C ARG A 75 10.04 -2.31 -8.07
N GLY A 76 8.75 -2.52 -7.79
CA GLY A 76 7.64 -2.15 -8.65
C GLY A 76 7.00 -0.83 -8.23
N HIS A 77 6.18 -0.30 -9.12
CA HIS A 77 5.32 0.86 -8.90
C HIS A 77 4.00 0.62 -9.61
N GLN A 78 2.90 0.65 -8.87
CA GLN A 78 1.56 0.49 -9.40
C GLN A 78 0.92 1.85 -9.61
N VAL A 79 0.36 2.04 -10.80
CA VAL A 79 -0.29 3.29 -11.19
C VAL A 79 -1.72 3.03 -11.63
N LEU A 80 -2.59 4.01 -11.43
CA LEU A 80 -3.96 4.00 -11.93
C LEU A 80 -4.05 4.81 -13.22
N ARG A 81 -4.78 4.27 -14.17
CA ARG A 81 -5.10 4.89 -15.46
C ARG A 81 -6.60 4.84 -15.69
N ILE A 82 -7.09 5.76 -16.49
CA ILE A 82 -8.49 5.81 -16.91
C ILE A 82 -8.58 6.09 -18.41
N MET A 83 -9.53 5.47 -19.07
CA MET A 83 -9.86 5.70 -20.47
C MET A 83 -11.37 5.68 -20.70
N ASP A 84 -11.83 6.15 -21.84
CA ASP A 84 -13.21 5.94 -22.28
C ASP A 84 -13.42 4.48 -22.69
N ALA A 85 -14.66 4.00 -22.63
CA ALA A 85 -14.98 2.60 -22.93
C ALA A 85 -14.66 2.17 -24.36
N ASP A 86 -14.48 3.14 -25.28
CA ASP A 86 -14.04 2.90 -26.65
C ASP A 86 -12.49 2.85 -26.81
N GLY A 87 -11.76 2.92 -25.70
CA GLY A 87 -10.29 2.89 -25.67
C GLY A 87 -9.62 4.22 -25.91
N LYS A 88 -10.38 5.31 -26.12
CA LYS A 88 -9.81 6.66 -26.29
C LYS A 88 -9.57 7.39 -24.97
N ASN A 89 -8.89 8.53 -25.05
CA ASN A 89 -8.64 9.44 -23.92
C ASN A 89 -7.96 8.77 -22.72
N ASP A 90 -7.09 7.76 -23.00
CA ASP A 90 -6.31 7.09 -21.97
C ASP A 90 -5.36 8.06 -21.28
N LYS A 91 -5.47 8.18 -19.96
CA LYS A 91 -4.62 9.06 -19.14
C LYS A 91 -4.18 8.43 -17.84
N LEU A 92 -3.02 8.87 -17.36
CA LEU A 92 -2.50 8.52 -16.05
C LEU A 92 -3.23 9.33 -14.97
N LEU A 93 -3.69 8.67 -13.90
CA LEU A 93 -4.26 9.32 -12.70
C LEU A 93 -3.24 9.47 -11.58
N THR A 94 -2.36 8.49 -11.40
CA THR A 94 -1.32 8.50 -10.36
C THR A 94 -0.27 9.58 -10.67
N THR A 95 0.02 10.42 -9.69
CA THR A 95 0.99 11.51 -9.82
C THR A 95 2.16 11.42 -8.84
N SER A 96 2.15 10.44 -7.92
CA SER A 96 3.17 10.23 -6.90
C SER A 96 4.08 9.05 -7.23
N ALA A 97 5.21 8.94 -6.54
CA ALA A 97 6.09 7.77 -6.60
C ALA A 97 5.57 6.60 -5.74
N LYS A 98 4.53 6.82 -4.92
CA LYS A 98 3.87 5.77 -4.14
C LYS A 98 2.91 4.99 -5.03
N SER A 99 2.88 3.67 -4.84
CA SER A 99 1.93 2.81 -5.55
C SER A 99 0.50 3.13 -5.16
N GLU A 100 -0.38 3.11 -6.15
CA GLU A 100 -1.83 3.19 -6.00
C GLU A 100 -2.45 1.91 -6.53
N SER A 101 -3.30 1.28 -5.73
CA SER A 101 -3.85 -0.04 -6.02
C SER A 101 -5.31 -0.17 -5.57
N ASP A 102 -5.89 -1.31 -5.84
CA ASP A 102 -7.21 -1.73 -5.37
C ASP A 102 -8.29 -0.67 -5.64
N VAL A 103 -8.36 -0.21 -6.88
CA VAL A 103 -9.28 0.85 -7.28
C VAL A 103 -10.71 0.36 -7.38
N ALA A 104 -11.68 1.17 -6.91
CA ALA A 104 -13.11 0.91 -7.03
C ALA A 104 -13.88 2.19 -7.38
N TRP A 105 -14.98 2.05 -8.13
CA TRP A 105 -15.93 3.13 -8.40
C TRP A 105 -16.85 3.34 -7.21
N LEU A 106 -16.92 4.57 -6.69
CA LEU A 106 -17.98 4.97 -5.75
C LEU A 106 -19.25 5.44 -6.50
N ASP A 107 -19.04 6.19 -7.56
CA ASP A 107 -20.04 6.66 -8.53
C ASP A 107 -19.37 6.93 -9.88
N ASN A 108 -20.06 7.58 -10.85
CA ASN A 108 -19.49 7.86 -12.18
C ASN A 108 -18.35 8.90 -12.19
N GLN A 109 -18.09 9.58 -11.08
CA GLN A 109 -17.12 10.68 -11.00
C GLN A 109 -16.06 10.48 -9.91
N THR A 110 -16.27 9.53 -9.00
CA THR A 110 -15.45 9.33 -7.81
C THR A 110 -14.89 7.92 -7.77
N LEU A 111 -13.59 7.84 -7.57
CA LEU A 111 -12.84 6.60 -7.37
C LEU A 111 -12.38 6.50 -5.92
N ALA A 112 -12.37 5.30 -5.36
CA ALA A 112 -11.67 4.95 -4.13
C ALA A 112 -10.47 4.06 -4.47
N PHE A 113 -9.38 4.17 -3.74
CA PHE A 113 -8.15 3.40 -3.98
C PHE A 113 -7.29 3.33 -2.73
N LEU A 114 -6.33 2.41 -2.72
CA LEU A 114 -5.33 2.30 -1.67
C LEU A 114 -4.02 2.95 -2.10
N THR A 115 -3.42 3.69 -1.20
CA THR A 115 -2.02 4.15 -1.27
C THR A 115 -1.47 4.32 0.14
N ASP A 116 -0.20 3.94 0.34
CA ASP A 116 0.50 4.08 1.62
C ASP A 116 -0.24 3.40 2.79
N GLY A 117 -0.90 2.26 2.53
CA GLY A 117 -1.69 1.52 3.52
C GLY A 117 -2.96 2.24 3.99
N GLN A 118 -3.44 3.24 3.25
CA GLN A 118 -4.64 4.00 3.58
C GLN A 118 -5.64 4.01 2.43
N LEU A 119 -6.91 4.14 2.77
CA LEU A 119 -8.01 4.32 1.81
C LEU A 119 -8.15 5.79 1.46
N TRP A 120 -8.19 6.07 0.16
CA TRP A 120 -8.31 7.42 -0.41
C TRP A 120 -9.44 7.47 -1.42
N THR A 121 -9.87 8.68 -1.73
CA THR A 121 -10.72 8.98 -2.89
C THR A 121 -10.09 10.01 -3.80
N MET A 122 -10.52 10.03 -5.06
CA MET A 122 -10.21 11.07 -6.03
C MET A 122 -11.31 11.19 -7.08
N SER A 123 -11.36 12.31 -7.76
CA SER A 123 -12.19 12.48 -8.96
C SER A 123 -11.59 11.73 -10.15
N THR A 124 -12.41 11.40 -11.16
CA THR A 124 -11.96 10.69 -12.38
C THR A 124 -10.98 11.48 -13.25
N ASP A 125 -10.77 12.76 -12.97
CA ASP A 125 -9.74 13.58 -13.58
C ASP A 125 -8.39 13.55 -12.82
N GLY A 126 -8.35 12.87 -11.65
CA GLY A 126 -7.20 12.78 -10.75
C GLY A 126 -7.14 13.88 -9.68
N SER A 127 -8.08 14.83 -9.70
CA SER A 127 -8.21 15.91 -8.71
C SER A 127 -8.95 15.47 -7.43
N ASN A 128 -9.13 16.38 -6.48
CA ASN A 128 -9.89 16.17 -5.24
C ASN A 128 -9.47 14.94 -4.45
N ARG A 129 -8.17 14.73 -4.33
CA ARG A 129 -7.61 13.60 -3.57
C ARG A 129 -7.85 13.82 -2.08
N HIS A 130 -8.50 12.85 -1.45
CA HIS A 130 -8.85 12.93 -0.04
C HIS A 130 -8.59 11.59 0.67
N GLN A 131 -7.86 11.64 1.78
CA GLN A 131 -7.60 10.47 2.62
C GLN A 131 -8.82 10.20 3.49
N LEU A 132 -9.36 8.98 3.40
CA LEU A 132 -10.54 8.58 4.18
C LEU A 132 -10.17 7.91 5.50
N THR A 133 -8.99 7.30 5.60
CA THR A 133 -8.58 6.54 6.80
C THR A 133 -7.26 7.04 7.35
N HIS A 134 -7.10 6.90 8.67
CA HIS A 134 -5.85 7.14 9.41
C HIS A 134 -5.60 5.94 10.32
N SER A 135 -5.36 4.79 9.72
CA SER A 135 -5.16 3.52 10.42
C SER A 135 -3.69 3.31 10.76
N ASP A 136 -3.39 2.89 11.99
CA ASP A 136 -2.04 2.50 12.41
C ASP A 136 -1.59 1.18 11.75
N ILE A 137 -2.57 0.35 11.33
CA ILE A 137 -2.32 -0.91 10.61
C ILE A 137 -2.68 -0.65 9.13
N ALA A 138 -1.79 -1.03 8.23
CA ALA A 138 -2.00 -0.88 6.79
C ALA A 138 -3.29 -1.60 6.35
N ILE A 139 -4.05 -0.92 5.48
CA ILE A 139 -5.22 -1.48 4.83
C ILE A 139 -4.73 -2.15 3.56
N GLU A 140 -5.07 -3.43 3.40
CA GLU A 140 -4.62 -4.29 2.30
C GLU A 140 -5.71 -4.54 1.26
N GLY A 141 -6.97 -4.26 1.62
CA GLY A 141 -8.10 -4.39 0.73
C GLY A 141 -9.34 -3.69 1.30
N PHE A 142 -10.30 -3.37 0.44
CA PHE A 142 -11.55 -2.76 0.88
C PHE A 142 -12.73 -3.12 -0.04
N ARG A 143 -13.94 -3.09 0.53
CA ARG A 143 -15.18 -3.22 -0.22
C ARG A 143 -16.28 -2.37 0.39
N PHE A 144 -16.83 -1.41 -0.35
CA PHE A 144 -17.96 -0.61 0.09
C PHE A 144 -19.28 -1.41 0.02
N SER A 145 -20.17 -1.15 0.98
CA SER A 145 -21.57 -1.58 0.87
C SER A 145 -22.25 -0.91 -0.34
N PRO A 146 -23.31 -1.50 -0.89
CA PRO A 146 -24.02 -0.91 -2.03
C PRO A 146 -24.51 0.52 -1.78
N ASP A 147 -24.93 0.82 -0.56
CA ASP A 147 -25.40 2.14 -0.14
C ASP A 147 -24.27 3.12 0.23
N LYS A 148 -22.99 2.67 0.15
CA LYS A 148 -21.77 3.43 0.47
C LYS A 148 -21.69 3.95 1.90
N LYS A 149 -22.54 3.48 2.81
CA LYS A 149 -22.52 3.90 4.21
C LYS A 149 -21.56 3.12 5.08
N ARG A 150 -21.15 1.95 4.62
CA ARG A 150 -20.17 1.08 5.30
C ARG A 150 -19.11 0.61 4.32
N VAL A 151 -17.98 0.23 4.87
CA VAL A 151 -16.89 -0.39 4.14
C VAL A 151 -16.30 -1.52 4.97
N VAL A 152 -16.00 -2.62 4.33
CA VAL A 152 -15.13 -3.66 4.90
C VAL A 152 -13.70 -3.28 4.54
N LEU A 153 -12.82 -3.26 5.53
CA LEU A 153 -11.39 -3.06 5.39
C LEU A 153 -10.69 -4.35 5.78
N VAL A 154 -9.69 -4.75 5.02
CA VAL A 154 -8.84 -5.89 5.37
C VAL A 154 -7.53 -5.35 5.95
N LYS A 155 -7.15 -5.84 7.13
CA LYS A 155 -5.93 -5.46 7.84
C LYS A 155 -5.23 -6.70 8.38
N SER A 156 -3.92 -6.77 8.26
CA SER A 156 -3.12 -7.86 8.84
C SER A 156 -2.87 -7.63 10.32
N ILE A 157 -3.53 -8.43 11.16
CA ILE A 157 -3.38 -8.39 12.62
C ILE A 157 -2.23 -9.32 13.01
N PRO A 158 -1.29 -8.87 13.86
CA PRO A 158 -0.21 -9.73 14.33
C PRO A 158 -0.74 -11.04 14.90
N TYR A 159 -0.19 -12.15 14.45
CA TYR A 159 -0.54 -13.47 14.98
C TYR A 159 -0.05 -13.59 16.43
N HIS A 160 -0.96 -13.83 17.35
CA HIS A 160 -0.63 -13.99 18.78
C HIS A 160 -0.02 -15.35 19.13
N GLY A 161 0.13 -16.23 18.18
CA GLY A 161 0.95 -17.42 18.30
C GLY A 161 2.43 -17.01 18.32
N THR A 162 3.12 -17.46 19.09
CA THR A 162 4.44 -17.55 19.63
C THR A 162 5.58 -17.62 18.62
N ILE A 163 5.73 -16.58 17.78
CA ILE A 163 7.01 -16.34 17.14
C ILE A 163 7.74 -15.27 17.96
N LYS A 164 8.74 -15.68 18.71
CA LYS A 164 9.67 -14.76 19.33
C LYS A 164 10.88 -14.63 18.41
N GLU A 165 11.06 -13.45 17.83
CA GLU A 165 12.13 -13.22 16.85
C GLU A 165 13.51 -13.33 17.46
N ASN A 166 13.71 -12.94 18.72
CA ASN A 166 15.01 -13.04 19.38
C ASN A 166 14.88 -13.49 20.83
N PRO A 167 15.71 -14.42 21.34
CA PRO A 167 15.89 -14.60 22.76
C PRO A 167 16.34 -13.30 23.41
N ASP A 168 15.84 -12.97 24.60
CA ASP A 168 16.14 -11.71 25.29
C ASP A 168 17.63 -11.52 25.58
N ASP A 169 18.37 -12.62 25.71
CA ASP A 169 19.81 -12.68 25.94
C ASP A 169 20.65 -12.64 24.66
N LEU A 170 20.04 -12.76 23.49
CA LEU A 170 20.71 -12.80 22.19
C LEU A 170 20.12 -11.80 21.19
N PRO A 171 20.22 -10.49 21.44
CA PRO A 171 19.51 -9.45 20.66
C PRO A 171 19.99 -9.33 19.21
N LYS A 172 21.11 -9.96 18.85
CA LYS A 172 21.64 -10.00 17.48
C LYS A 172 21.42 -11.34 16.78
N ALA A 173 20.77 -12.28 17.44
CA ALA A 173 20.43 -13.56 16.81
C ALA A 173 19.39 -13.37 15.73
N THR A 174 19.51 -14.11 14.63
CA THR A 174 18.52 -14.14 13.53
C THR A 174 17.63 -15.39 13.60
N GLY A 175 17.80 -16.19 14.65
CA GLY A 175 16.98 -17.37 14.88
C GLY A 175 15.60 -16.99 15.41
N MET A 176 14.58 -17.74 15.01
CA MET A 176 13.19 -17.57 15.47
C MET A 176 12.84 -18.71 16.43
N LEU A 177 12.28 -18.38 17.59
CA LEU A 177 11.71 -19.36 18.50
C LEU A 177 10.22 -19.53 18.18
N ILE A 178 9.85 -20.69 17.64
CA ILE A 178 8.47 -21.03 17.31
C ILE A 178 7.97 -22.01 18.36
N THR A 179 6.95 -21.64 19.12
CA THR A 179 6.37 -22.47 20.18
C THR A 179 5.03 -23.09 19.78
N ASP A 180 4.52 -22.75 18.60
CA ASP A 180 3.34 -23.34 18.00
C ASP A 180 3.66 -23.86 16.61
N MET A 181 2.92 -24.89 16.13
CA MET A 181 3.08 -25.43 14.78
C MET A 181 2.50 -24.46 13.75
N ASN A 182 3.11 -23.30 13.64
CA ASN A 182 2.77 -22.32 12.62
C ASN A 182 3.46 -22.71 11.33
N TYR A 183 2.68 -23.21 10.37
CA TYR A 183 3.24 -23.64 9.09
C TYR A 183 3.78 -22.45 8.32
N ARG A 184 4.96 -22.67 7.73
CA ARG A 184 5.51 -21.77 6.74
C ARG A 184 4.60 -21.76 5.51
N HIS A 185 4.14 -20.57 5.13
CA HIS A 185 3.39 -20.41 3.90
C HIS A 185 4.35 -20.07 2.76
N TRP A 186 4.60 -20.99 1.86
CA TRP A 186 5.58 -20.88 0.77
C TRP A 186 6.99 -20.56 1.27
N ASP A 187 7.40 -19.30 1.22
CA ASP A 187 8.74 -18.80 1.50
C ASP A 187 8.85 -18.00 2.80
N HIS A 188 7.73 -17.75 3.49
CA HIS A 188 7.68 -16.96 4.73
C HIS A 188 6.86 -17.64 5.83
N TYR A 189 7.14 -17.26 7.06
CA TYR A 189 6.32 -17.67 8.21
C TYR A 189 5.10 -16.77 8.32
N VAL A 190 3.97 -17.33 8.77
CA VAL A 190 2.76 -16.57 9.05
C VAL A 190 2.98 -15.78 10.33
N THR A 191 3.14 -14.47 10.22
CA THR A 191 3.35 -13.54 11.34
C THR A 191 2.12 -12.69 11.64
N SER A 192 1.15 -12.72 10.74
CA SER A 192 -0.10 -11.97 10.84
C SER A 192 -1.22 -12.70 10.11
N ASN A 193 -2.44 -12.45 10.52
CA ASN A 193 -3.65 -12.95 9.88
C ASN A 193 -4.47 -11.78 9.34
N ALA A 194 -4.98 -11.92 8.12
CA ALA A 194 -5.84 -10.94 7.49
C ALA A 194 -7.24 -10.97 8.13
N HIS A 195 -7.63 -9.91 8.86
CA HIS A 195 -8.94 -9.77 9.48
C HIS A 195 -9.80 -8.75 8.73
N PRO A 196 -11.10 -9.01 8.54
CA PRO A 196 -12.05 -8.05 8.01
C PRO A 196 -12.56 -7.14 9.13
N PHE A 197 -12.51 -5.83 8.88
CA PHE A 197 -13.02 -4.78 9.76
C PHE A 197 -14.23 -4.13 9.11
N VAL A 198 -15.35 -4.04 9.81
CA VAL A 198 -16.53 -3.30 9.35
C VAL A 198 -16.48 -1.88 9.90
N ALA A 199 -16.32 -0.93 9.02
CA ALA A 199 -16.21 0.49 9.31
C ALA A 199 -17.39 1.29 8.76
N ASN A 200 -17.71 2.44 9.39
CA ASN A 200 -18.72 3.35 8.90
C ASN A 200 -18.07 4.47 8.08
N VAL A 201 -18.74 4.83 7.01
CA VAL A 201 -18.40 6.00 6.19
C VAL A 201 -19.14 7.21 6.71
N THR A 202 -18.42 8.26 7.06
CA THR A 202 -18.94 9.50 7.60
C THR A 202 -18.57 10.69 6.72
N ALA A 203 -19.10 11.86 7.00
CA ALA A 203 -18.70 13.09 6.30
C ALA A 203 -17.21 13.44 6.50
N ASN A 204 -16.58 12.95 7.56
CA ASN A 204 -15.17 13.23 7.90
C ASN A 204 -14.20 12.12 7.50
N GLY A 205 -14.68 11.07 6.82
CA GLY A 205 -13.88 9.91 6.41
C GLY A 205 -14.46 8.59 6.90
N VAL A 206 -13.59 7.61 7.10
CA VAL A 206 -13.94 6.25 7.54
C VAL A 206 -13.39 6.02 8.95
N ASP A 207 -14.21 5.49 9.85
CA ASP A 207 -13.76 5.15 11.20
C ASP A 207 -12.77 3.96 11.21
N VAL A 208 -12.23 3.64 12.38
CA VAL A 208 -11.22 2.57 12.52
C VAL A 208 -11.78 1.18 12.21
N GLY A 209 -13.10 1.04 12.20
CA GLY A 209 -13.80 -0.23 12.00
C GLY A 209 -13.75 -1.16 13.20
N LYS A 210 -14.69 -2.09 13.23
CA LYS A 210 -14.73 -3.19 14.20
C LYS A 210 -14.17 -4.44 13.55
N ASP A 211 -13.16 -5.03 14.17
CA ASP A 211 -12.67 -6.35 13.82
C ASP A 211 -13.77 -7.40 14.09
N ILE A 212 -14.19 -8.13 13.07
CA ILE A 212 -15.23 -9.15 13.22
C ILE A 212 -14.66 -10.54 13.58
N LEU A 213 -13.33 -10.67 13.57
CA LEU A 213 -12.59 -11.86 14.03
C LEU A 213 -11.76 -11.56 15.28
N GLU A 214 -12.09 -10.51 16.04
CA GLU A 214 -11.34 -10.12 17.23
C GLU A 214 -11.18 -11.28 18.21
N GLY A 215 -9.93 -11.59 18.56
CA GLY A 215 -9.59 -12.70 19.46
C GLY A 215 -9.48 -14.07 18.79
N GLU A 216 -9.78 -14.17 17.50
CA GLU A 216 -9.67 -15.43 16.77
C GLU A 216 -8.29 -15.56 16.10
N PRO A 217 -7.71 -16.78 16.11
CA PRO A 217 -6.41 -17.04 15.47
C PRO A 217 -6.54 -17.31 13.96
N TYR A 218 -7.68 -17.03 13.36
CA TYR A 218 -7.99 -17.36 11.97
C TYR A 218 -7.85 -16.12 11.10
N GLU A 219 -7.50 -16.33 9.86
CA GLU A 219 -7.62 -15.29 8.84
C GLU A 219 -9.00 -15.31 8.17
N SER A 220 -9.32 -14.25 7.48
CA SER A 220 -10.53 -14.11 6.66
C SER A 220 -10.68 -15.31 5.72
N PRO A 221 -11.89 -15.84 5.51
CA PRO A 221 -12.12 -16.89 4.53
C PRO A 221 -11.55 -16.50 3.17
N MET A 222 -10.76 -17.38 2.59
CA MET A 222 -10.13 -17.20 1.28
C MET A 222 -10.68 -18.24 0.30
N ALA A 223 -10.76 -17.86 -0.98
CA ALA A 223 -11.02 -18.84 -2.03
C ALA A 223 -9.88 -19.90 -2.05
N PRO A 224 -10.17 -21.15 -2.44
CA PRO A 224 -9.13 -22.15 -2.65
C PRO A 224 -8.07 -21.59 -3.61
N PHE A 225 -6.80 -21.69 -3.25
CA PHE A 225 -5.64 -21.16 -3.98
C PHE A 225 -5.37 -19.64 -3.84
N GLY A 226 -5.96 -18.98 -2.87
CA GLY A 226 -5.66 -17.61 -2.51
C GLY A 226 -6.54 -16.58 -3.22
N GLY A 227 -6.54 -15.40 -2.68
CA GLY A 227 -7.36 -14.26 -3.10
C GLY A 227 -8.51 -13.99 -2.14
N ILE A 228 -8.68 -12.72 -1.78
CA ILE A 228 -9.85 -12.23 -1.06
C ILE A 228 -10.86 -11.84 -2.13
N GLU A 229 -11.92 -12.59 -2.30
CA GLU A 229 -13.03 -12.26 -3.19
C GLU A 229 -14.14 -11.49 -2.44
#